data_0fbfaabb28c69be77105d68d280c043e
#
_entry.id   0fbfaabb28c69be77105d68d280c043e
#
_cell.length_a   1.000
_cell.length_b   1.000
_cell.length_c   1.000
_cell.angle_alpha   90.00
_cell.angle_beta   90.00
_cell.angle_gamma   90.00
#
_symmetry.space_group_name_H-M   'P 1'
#
loop_
_entity.id
_entity.type
_entity.pdbx_description
1 polymer ?
#
loop_
_entity_poly.entity_id
_entity_poly.type
_entity_poly.pdbx_seq_one_letter_code
_entity_poly.pdbx_strand_id
1 'polypeptide(L)'
;AIHDSIIPGAVLCVVENGDISYLQAYGNRAVVPAQETMTTNTIFDFFSVSKPTGAVSAALLLCAEGKLNVNDYVSQYIPQYHSDVQIRHLMTHYSGLPAYMTAARLDSIYLARGTKMSRPAFTIDTIARCKRPSAVGEKYRYSCLNFISLQKVVEAIIGEDINTYMRNKLYRPLGNNTMGWLPADSLLDRIAPTECIDEVCIIGDVHDPLARIMMTGVSGNAGVFATA
;
A
#
# COMPACT_ATOMS: atom_id res chain seq x y z
N ALA A 1 2.20 -19.19 19.74
CA ALA A 1 2.93 -18.49 18.65
C ALA A 1 4.11 -17.69 19.19
N ILE A 2 3.91 -16.72 20.12
CA ILE A 2 5.01 -15.94 20.72
C ILE A 2 5.89 -16.83 21.59
N HIS A 3 5.29 -17.62 22.46
CA HIS A 3 6.00 -18.61 23.32
C HIS A 3 6.83 -19.62 22.48
N ASP A 4 6.36 -19.99 21.31
CA ASP A 4 7.02 -20.94 20.40
C ASP A 4 7.97 -20.24 19.40
N SER A 5 8.22 -18.96 19.59
CA SER A 5 9.10 -18.13 18.74
C SER A 5 8.69 -18.08 17.24
N ILE A 6 7.42 -18.29 16.95
CA ILE A 6 6.88 -18.20 15.57
C ILE A 6 6.75 -16.74 15.14
N ILE A 7 6.34 -15.85 16.06
CA ILE A 7 6.30 -14.40 15.87
C ILE A 7 6.93 -13.73 17.10
N PRO A 8 7.62 -12.59 16.92
CA PRO A 8 8.26 -11.90 18.05
C PRO A 8 7.26 -11.26 19.01
N GLY A 9 6.15 -10.77 18.50
CA GLY A 9 5.12 -10.10 19.27
C GLY A 9 3.90 -9.76 18.45
N ALA A 10 2.89 -9.19 19.11
CA ALA A 10 1.63 -8.77 18.48
C ALA A 10 0.94 -7.69 19.31
N VAL A 11 0.09 -6.90 18.67
CA VAL A 11 -0.93 -6.10 19.35
C VAL A 11 -2.30 -6.63 18.92
N LEU A 12 -3.15 -6.91 19.91
CA LEU A 12 -4.53 -7.34 19.67
C LEU A 12 -5.47 -6.20 20.08
N CYS A 13 -6.32 -5.80 19.15
CA CYS A 13 -7.41 -4.86 19.37
C CYS A 13 -8.74 -5.54 19.03
N VAL A 14 -9.70 -5.49 19.94
CA VAL A 14 -11.07 -5.94 19.69
C VAL A 14 -12.00 -4.74 19.85
N VAL A 15 -12.83 -4.55 18.83
CA VAL A 15 -13.84 -3.48 18.81
C VAL A 15 -15.23 -4.09 18.81
N GLU A 16 -16.07 -3.69 19.74
CA GLU A 16 -17.46 -4.14 19.85
C GLU A 16 -18.39 -2.91 19.94
N ASN A 17 -19.39 -2.85 19.07
CA ASN A 17 -20.35 -1.74 19.02
C ASN A 17 -19.72 -0.35 18.87
N GLY A 18 -18.53 -0.25 18.26
CA GLY A 18 -17.80 1.00 18.09
C GLY A 18 -16.81 1.35 19.21
N ASP A 19 -16.82 0.61 20.31
CA ASP A 19 -15.91 0.80 21.43
C ASP A 19 -14.79 -0.25 21.45
N ILE A 20 -13.59 0.14 21.90
CA ILE A 20 -12.48 -0.78 22.12
C ILE A 20 -12.77 -1.58 23.40
N SER A 21 -13.16 -2.84 23.24
CA SER A 21 -13.39 -3.75 24.37
C SER A 21 -12.12 -4.43 24.85
N TYR A 22 -11.09 -4.50 24.01
CA TYR A 22 -9.80 -5.09 24.36
C TYR A 22 -8.68 -4.47 23.53
N LEU A 23 -7.58 -4.07 24.20
CA LEU A 23 -6.36 -3.61 23.54
C LEU A 23 -5.14 -4.03 24.36
N GLN A 24 -4.33 -4.93 23.82
CA GLN A 24 -3.19 -5.49 24.54
C GLN A 24 -2.01 -5.76 23.61
N ALA A 25 -0.80 -5.44 24.09
CA ALA A 25 0.47 -5.76 23.46
C ALA A 25 1.10 -7.00 24.09
N TYR A 26 1.77 -7.83 23.27
CA TYR A 26 2.41 -9.08 23.66
C TYR A 26 3.78 -9.20 23.04
N GLY A 27 4.76 -9.71 23.78
CA GLY A 27 6.09 -10.01 23.30
C GLY A 27 6.91 -8.76 22.93
N ASN A 28 7.69 -8.87 21.87
CA ASN A 28 8.64 -7.83 21.46
C ASN A 28 8.28 -7.26 20.08
N ARG A 29 8.50 -5.94 19.89
CA ARG A 29 8.39 -5.30 18.57
C ARG A 29 9.62 -5.58 17.69
N ALA A 30 10.77 -5.79 18.32
CA ALA A 30 12.01 -6.21 17.68
C ALA A 30 12.72 -7.24 18.56
N VAL A 31 13.50 -8.13 17.94
CA VAL A 31 14.37 -9.11 18.62
C VAL A 31 15.80 -9.00 18.12
N VAL A 32 16.05 -8.28 17.05
CA VAL A 32 17.34 -8.00 16.42
C VAL A 32 17.39 -6.50 16.13
N PRO A 33 18.53 -5.80 16.37
CA PRO A 33 19.75 -6.28 17.03
C PRO A 33 19.60 -6.48 18.54
N ALA A 34 18.55 -5.91 19.15
CA ALA A 34 18.23 -6.03 20.57
C ALA A 34 16.74 -6.32 20.77
N GLN A 35 16.42 -6.89 21.93
CA GLN A 35 15.01 -7.08 22.30
C GLN A 35 14.38 -5.75 22.72
N GLU A 36 13.26 -5.43 22.10
CA GLU A 36 12.47 -4.23 22.36
C GLU A 36 11.01 -4.61 22.60
N THR A 37 10.49 -4.25 23.75
CA THR A 37 9.13 -4.63 24.16
C THR A 37 8.06 -4.08 23.22
N MET A 38 7.09 -4.90 22.86
CA MET A 38 5.88 -4.48 22.14
C MET A 38 5.03 -3.56 23.00
N THR A 39 4.47 -2.52 22.40
CA THR A 39 3.51 -1.61 23.06
C THR A 39 2.26 -1.44 22.21
N THR A 40 1.15 -1.01 22.80
CA THR A 40 -0.07 -0.69 22.05
C THR A 40 0.10 0.49 21.10
N ASN A 41 1.18 1.27 21.26
CA ASN A 41 1.57 2.38 20.40
C ASN A 41 2.57 1.97 19.31
N THR A 42 2.92 0.67 19.20
CA THR A 42 3.78 0.18 18.14
C THR A 42 3.11 0.37 16.80
N ILE A 43 3.88 0.88 15.84
CA ILE A 43 3.46 1.13 14.46
C ILE A 43 3.95 -0.01 13.59
N PHE A 44 3.08 -0.49 12.70
CA PHE A 44 3.36 -1.59 11.80
C PHE A 44 3.27 -1.14 10.34
N ASP A 45 4.12 -1.69 9.46
CA ASP A 45 3.82 -1.71 8.03
C ASP A 45 2.60 -2.62 7.80
N PHE A 46 1.57 -2.07 7.21
CA PHE A 46 0.32 -2.79 6.95
C PHE A 46 0.40 -3.71 5.74
N PHE A 47 1.54 -3.75 5.05
CA PHE A 47 1.68 -4.60 3.87
C PHE A 47 0.48 -4.44 2.94
N SER A 48 -0.14 -5.54 2.56
CA SER A 48 -1.31 -5.54 1.66
C SER A 48 -2.61 -5.03 2.29
N VAL A 49 -2.67 -4.86 3.61
CA VAL A 49 -3.79 -4.17 4.26
C VAL A 49 -3.82 -2.69 3.87
N SER A 50 -2.71 -2.15 3.36
CA SER A 50 -2.67 -0.82 2.72
C SER A 50 -3.63 -0.69 1.54
N LYS A 51 -3.97 -1.78 0.85
CA LYS A 51 -4.92 -1.75 -0.27
C LYS A 51 -6.31 -1.27 0.16
N PRO A 52 -6.99 -1.93 1.12
CA PRO A 52 -8.28 -1.45 1.59
C PRO A 52 -8.18 -0.14 2.38
N THR A 53 -7.20 0.01 3.27
CA THR A 53 -7.10 1.18 4.15
C THR A 53 -6.60 2.44 3.44
N GLY A 54 -5.90 2.30 2.32
CA GLY A 54 -5.38 3.38 1.50
C GLY A 54 -6.16 3.56 0.19
N ALA A 55 -5.77 2.82 -0.85
CA ALA A 55 -6.25 3.06 -2.22
C ALA A 55 -7.76 2.84 -2.39
N VAL A 56 -8.35 1.79 -1.77
CA VAL A 56 -9.80 1.56 -1.84
C VAL A 56 -10.55 2.63 -1.08
N SER A 57 -10.13 2.95 0.15
CA SER A 57 -10.78 4.01 0.94
C SER A 57 -10.74 5.35 0.22
N ALA A 58 -9.62 5.71 -0.43
CA ALA A 58 -9.54 6.91 -1.26
C ALA A 58 -10.54 6.88 -2.42
N ALA A 59 -10.61 5.76 -3.15
CA ALA A 59 -11.56 5.60 -4.24
C ALA A 59 -13.02 5.69 -3.76
N LEU A 60 -13.36 5.09 -2.62
CA LEU A 60 -14.70 5.13 -2.04
C LEU A 60 -15.09 6.54 -1.59
N LEU A 61 -14.15 7.32 -1.03
CA LEU A 61 -14.38 8.74 -0.73
C LEU A 61 -14.74 9.52 -1.99
N LEU A 62 -14.00 9.30 -3.09
CA LEU A 62 -14.30 9.94 -4.38
C LEU A 62 -15.63 9.48 -4.97
N CYS A 63 -16.02 8.22 -4.78
CA CYS A 63 -17.34 7.73 -5.15
C CYS A 63 -18.44 8.43 -4.35
N ALA A 64 -18.26 8.58 -3.04
CA ALA A 64 -19.20 9.30 -2.19
C ALA A 64 -19.34 10.79 -2.56
N GLU A 65 -18.25 11.40 -3.04
CA GLU A 65 -18.22 12.78 -3.56
C GLU A 65 -18.78 12.90 -5.01
N GLY A 66 -19.15 11.79 -5.65
CA GLY A 66 -19.61 11.77 -7.05
C GLY A 66 -18.53 12.05 -8.10
N LYS A 67 -17.24 11.98 -7.71
CA LYS A 67 -16.08 12.27 -8.57
C LYS A 67 -15.53 11.04 -9.28
N LEU A 68 -15.90 9.83 -8.83
CA LEU A 68 -15.49 8.55 -9.39
C LEU A 68 -16.67 7.60 -9.41
N ASN A 69 -16.83 6.84 -10.50
CA ASN A 69 -17.76 5.72 -10.57
C ASN A 69 -16.96 4.41 -10.74
N VAL A 70 -17.31 3.39 -9.97
CA VAL A 70 -16.63 2.08 -10.06
C VAL A 70 -16.77 1.43 -11.44
N ASN A 71 -17.73 1.84 -12.26
CA ASN A 71 -17.91 1.40 -13.64
C ASN A 71 -17.16 2.25 -14.66
N ASP A 72 -16.50 3.34 -14.26
CA ASP A 72 -15.66 4.12 -15.16
C ASP A 72 -14.50 3.28 -15.68
N TYR A 73 -14.10 3.54 -16.92
CA TYR A 73 -12.93 2.90 -17.50
C TYR A 73 -11.65 3.57 -17.00
N VAL A 74 -10.65 2.76 -16.63
CA VAL A 74 -9.35 3.26 -16.15
C VAL A 74 -8.68 4.17 -17.17
N SER A 75 -8.90 3.90 -18.48
CA SER A 75 -8.37 4.71 -19.59
C SER A 75 -8.89 6.15 -19.63
N GLN A 76 -9.97 6.48 -18.94
CA GLN A 76 -10.45 7.87 -18.78
C GLN A 76 -9.48 8.71 -17.93
N TYR A 77 -8.75 8.07 -17.01
CA TYR A 77 -7.81 8.71 -16.07
C TYR A 77 -6.35 8.44 -16.45
N ILE A 78 -6.09 7.31 -17.07
CA ILE A 78 -4.76 6.87 -17.55
C ILE A 78 -4.92 6.51 -19.05
N PRO A 79 -4.78 7.46 -19.97
CA PRO A 79 -5.17 7.28 -21.41
C PRO A 79 -4.52 6.09 -22.11
N GLN A 80 -3.28 5.71 -21.71
CA GLN A 80 -2.56 4.56 -22.29
C GLN A 80 -2.99 3.21 -21.71
N TYR A 81 -3.92 3.19 -20.73
CA TYR A 81 -4.36 1.96 -20.09
C TYR A 81 -5.27 1.12 -21.00
N HIS A 82 -5.38 -0.16 -20.73
CA HIS A 82 -6.29 -1.06 -21.42
C HIS A 82 -7.73 -0.54 -21.39
N SER A 83 -8.33 -0.36 -22.57
CA SER A 83 -9.63 0.31 -22.73
C SER A 83 -10.84 -0.45 -22.15
N ASP A 84 -10.67 -1.74 -21.85
CA ASP A 84 -11.70 -2.65 -21.33
C ASP A 84 -11.67 -2.81 -19.81
N VAL A 85 -10.69 -2.20 -19.11
CA VAL A 85 -10.56 -2.30 -17.66
C VAL A 85 -11.35 -1.18 -16.98
N GLN A 86 -12.27 -1.54 -16.10
CA GLN A 86 -13.02 -0.63 -15.24
C GLN A 86 -12.41 -0.59 -13.83
N ILE A 87 -12.71 0.48 -13.06
CA ILE A 87 -12.24 0.67 -11.68
C ILE A 87 -12.60 -0.54 -10.81
N ARG A 88 -13.84 -1.05 -10.91
CA ARG A 88 -14.27 -2.25 -10.18
C ARG A 88 -13.37 -3.46 -10.43
N HIS A 89 -12.82 -3.64 -11.63
CA HIS A 89 -11.94 -4.76 -11.96
C HIS A 89 -10.59 -4.65 -11.24
N LEU A 90 -10.10 -3.43 -11.00
CA LEU A 90 -8.91 -3.20 -10.17
C LEU A 90 -9.21 -3.55 -8.71
N MET A 91 -10.32 -3.03 -8.16
CA MET A 91 -10.68 -3.20 -6.74
C MET A 91 -10.96 -4.66 -6.38
N THR A 92 -11.40 -5.48 -7.32
CA THR A 92 -11.81 -6.87 -7.10
C THR A 92 -10.84 -7.91 -7.66
N HIS A 93 -9.69 -7.48 -8.21
CA HIS A 93 -8.68 -8.36 -8.79
C HIS A 93 -9.12 -9.14 -10.04
N TYR A 94 -10.03 -8.57 -10.85
CA TYR A 94 -10.51 -9.14 -12.11
C TYR A 94 -10.03 -8.39 -13.36
N SER A 95 -8.99 -7.55 -13.25
CA SER A 95 -8.45 -6.77 -14.38
C SER A 95 -7.72 -7.61 -15.45
N GLY A 96 -7.37 -8.85 -15.14
CA GLY A 96 -6.54 -9.70 -15.98
C GLY A 96 -5.04 -9.40 -15.90
N LEU A 97 -4.59 -8.41 -15.11
CA LEU A 97 -3.18 -8.07 -14.94
C LEU A 97 -2.37 -9.21 -14.30
N PRO A 98 -1.03 -9.26 -14.54
CA PRO A 98 -0.14 -10.11 -13.78
C PRO A 98 -0.23 -9.84 -12.27
N ALA A 99 0.07 -10.83 -11.45
CA ALA A 99 0.03 -10.70 -9.99
C ALA A 99 1.02 -9.63 -9.48
N TYR A 100 2.21 -9.58 -10.07
CA TYR A 100 3.32 -8.74 -9.61
C TYR A 100 4.34 -8.50 -10.73
N MET A 101 5.14 -7.44 -10.60
CA MET A 101 6.37 -7.19 -11.36
C MET A 101 7.50 -6.98 -10.36
N THR A 102 8.62 -7.68 -10.52
CA THR A 102 9.74 -7.53 -9.57
C THR A 102 10.39 -6.16 -9.73
N ALA A 103 10.66 -5.51 -8.61
CA ALA A 103 11.31 -4.20 -8.59
C ALA A 103 12.67 -4.22 -9.29
N ALA A 104 13.50 -5.24 -9.03
CA ALA A 104 14.83 -5.36 -9.64
C ALA A 104 14.78 -5.40 -11.17
N ARG A 105 13.84 -6.18 -11.76
CA ARG A 105 13.66 -6.21 -13.21
C ARG A 105 13.18 -4.88 -13.76
N LEU A 106 12.21 -4.26 -13.09
CA LEU A 106 11.62 -3.01 -13.57
C LEU A 106 12.63 -1.86 -13.48
N ASP A 107 13.40 -1.78 -12.39
CA ASP A 107 14.46 -0.78 -12.21
C ASP A 107 15.60 -0.96 -13.20
N SER A 108 16.02 -2.21 -13.48
CA SER A 108 17.01 -2.49 -14.55
C SER A 108 16.54 -1.98 -15.90
N ILE A 109 15.28 -2.19 -16.26
CA ILE A 109 14.73 -1.70 -17.54
C ILE A 109 14.64 -0.17 -17.54
N TYR A 110 14.24 0.43 -16.42
CA TYR A 110 14.17 1.88 -16.24
C TYR A 110 15.55 2.53 -16.46
N LEU A 111 16.57 2.01 -15.80
CA LEU A 111 17.95 2.50 -15.92
C LEU A 111 18.50 2.32 -17.34
N ALA A 112 18.30 1.15 -17.95
CA ALA A 112 18.76 0.86 -19.30
C ALA A 112 18.11 1.76 -20.37
N ARG A 113 16.84 2.19 -20.16
CA ARG A 113 16.15 3.10 -21.09
C ARG A 113 16.59 4.54 -21.00
N GLY A 114 17.25 4.98 -19.93
CA GLY A 114 17.67 6.36 -19.71
C GLY A 114 16.51 7.38 -19.85
N THR A 115 15.30 6.97 -19.48
CA THR A 115 14.08 7.79 -19.61
C THR A 115 14.10 8.99 -18.68
N LYS A 116 13.46 10.08 -19.09
CA LYS A 116 13.24 11.27 -18.22
C LYS A 116 12.01 11.11 -17.29
N MET A 117 11.25 10.03 -17.42
CA MET A 117 10.11 9.76 -16.53
C MET A 117 10.61 9.50 -15.11
N SER A 118 9.81 9.86 -14.11
CA SER A 118 10.04 9.38 -12.75
C SER A 118 9.79 7.87 -12.63
N ARG A 119 10.37 7.19 -11.64
CA ARG A 119 10.11 5.76 -11.40
C ARG A 119 8.61 5.43 -11.27
N PRO A 120 7.81 6.18 -10.49
CA PRO A 120 6.36 5.94 -10.44
C PRO A 120 5.67 6.09 -11.80
N ALA A 121 5.99 7.14 -12.56
CA ALA A 121 5.39 7.35 -13.89
C ALA A 121 5.76 6.22 -14.87
N PHE A 122 7.02 5.78 -14.86
CA PHE A 122 7.49 4.64 -15.66
C PHE A 122 6.80 3.33 -15.25
N THR A 123 6.61 3.12 -13.95
CA THR A 123 5.91 1.93 -13.43
C THR A 123 4.47 1.89 -13.94
N ILE A 124 3.75 3.01 -13.83
CA ILE A 124 2.36 3.11 -14.34
C ILE A 124 2.30 2.90 -15.86
N ASP A 125 3.19 3.51 -16.64
CA ASP A 125 3.22 3.30 -18.09
C ASP A 125 3.49 1.83 -18.45
N THR A 126 4.40 1.17 -17.71
CA THR A 126 4.70 -0.25 -17.92
C THR A 126 3.50 -1.14 -17.55
N ILE A 127 2.81 -0.86 -16.46
CA ILE A 127 1.59 -1.59 -16.07
C ILE A 127 0.49 -1.41 -17.11
N ALA A 128 0.27 -0.17 -17.55
CA ALA A 128 -0.77 0.19 -18.51
C ALA A 128 -0.64 -0.54 -19.86
N ARG A 129 0.60 -0.88 -20.23
CA ARG A 129 0.92 -1.54 -21.53
C ARG A 129 1.29 -3.00 -21.39
N CYS A 130 1.32 -3.57 -20.20
CA CYS A 130 1.79 -4.94 -20.01
C CYS A 130 0.80 -5.96 -20.60
N LYS A 131 1.34 -7.08 -21.07
CA LYS A 131 0.52 -8.22 -21.52
C LYS A 131 -0.26 -8.79 -20.32
N ARG A 132 -1.56 -8.94 -20.49
CA ARG A 132 -2.44 -9.58 -19.52
C ARG A 132 -2.49 -11.09 -19.72
N PRO A 133 -2.36 -11.90 -18.67
CA PRO A 133 -2.46 -13.35 -18.75
C PRO A 133 -3.91 -13.90 -18.89
N SER A 134 -4.93 -13.07 -18.70
CA SER A 134 -6.35 -13.41 -18.86
C SER A 134 -7.15 -12.19 -19.35
N ALA A 135 -8.35 -12.41 -19.88
CA ALA A 135 -9.28 -11.35 -20.20
C ALA A 135 -9.82 -10.68 -18.92
N VAL A 136 -10.36 -9.46 -19.07
CA VAL A 136 -11.04 -8.75 -17.97
C VAL A 136 -12.29 -9.51 -17.56
N GLY A 137 -12.50 -9.65 -16.25
CA GLY A 137 -13.66 -10.35 -15.69
C GLY A 137 -13.61 -11.87 -15.76
N GLU A 138 -12.65 -12.44 -16.52
CA GLU A 138 -12.58 -13.89 -16.74
C GLU A 138 -12.13 -14.66 -15.48
N LYS A 139 -11.07 -14.16 -14.80
CA LYS A 139 -10.42 -14.91 -13.73
C LYS A 139 -9.98 -14.01 -12.60
N TYR A 140 -10.30 -14.41 -11.37
CA TYR A 140 -9.71 -13.81 -10.18
C TYR A 140 -8.20 -14.04 -10.16
N ARG A 141 -7.44 -12.95 -10.05
CA ARG A 141 -5.99 -12.98 -9.85
C ARG A 141 -5.58 -11.86 -8.93
N TYR A 142 -5.21 -12.20 -7.71
CA TYR A 142 -4.63 -11.20 -6.80
C TYR A 142 -3.46 -10.50 -7.48
N SER A 143 -3.52 -9.17 -7.57
CA SER A 143 -2.51 -8.36 -8.27
C SER A 143 -2.21 -7.07 -7.51
N CYS A 144 -0.95 -6.88 -7.14
CA CYS A 144 -0.46 -5.61 -6.60
C CYS A 144 -0.57 -4.48 -7.62
N LEU A 145 -0.45 -4.80 -8.92
CA LEU A 145 -0.49 -3.82 -10.00
C LEU A 145 -1.86 -3.12 -10.11
N ASN A 146 -2.94 -3.81 -9.72
CA ASN A 146 -4.27 -3.22 -9.67
C ASN A 146 -4.30 -1.99 -8.76
N PHE A 147 -3.68 -2.08 -7.60
CA PHE A 147 -3.77 -1.03 -6.58
C PHE A 147 -2.77 0.10 -6.82
N ILE A 148 -1.64 -0.18 -7.47
CA ILE A 148 -0.77 0.86 -8.02
C ILE A 148 -1.53 1.66 -9.10
N SER A 149 -2.29 0.97 -9.96
CA SER A 149 -3.12 1.62 -10.98
C SER A 149 -4.28 2.43 -10.34
N LEU A 150 -4.94 1.86 -9.32
CA LEU A 150 -6.02 2.54 -8.61
C LEU A 150 -5.53 3.82 -7.91
N GLN A 151 -4.35 3.78 -7.27
CA GLN A 151 -3.70 4.97 -6.74
C GLN A 151 -3.56 6.05 -7.82
N LYS A 152 -3.06 5.69 -9.02
CA LYS A 152 -2.87 6.67 -10.08
C LYS A 152 -4.18 7.27 -10.59
N VAL A 153 -5.26 6.49 -10.63
CA VAL A 153 -6.61 7.00 -10.91
C VAL A 153 -7.03 8.02 -9.86
N VAL A 154 -6.89 7.68 -8.58
CA VAL A 154 -7.20 8.59 -7.47
C VAL A 154 -6.41 9.89 -7.62
N GLU A 155 -5.08 9.82 -7.77
CA GLU A 155 -4.20 10.98 -7.91
C GLU A 155 -4.54 11.84 -9.14
N ALA A 156 -4.98 11.23 -10.26
CA ALA A 156 -5.43 11.97 -11.44
C ALA A 156 -6.69 12.81 -11.18
N ILE A 157 -7.57 12.35 -10.28
CA ILE A 157 -8.80 13.06 -9.93
C ILE A 157 -8.53 14.16 -8.91
N ILE A 158 -7.71 13.87 -7.88
CA ILE A 158 -7.48 14.81 -6.78
C ILE A 158 -6.41 15.87 -7.08
N GLY A 159 -5.51 15.60 -8.02
CA GLY A 159 -4.42 16.51 -8.40
C GLY A 159 -3.27 16.62 -7.39
N GLU A 160 -3.24 15.75 -6.37
CA GLU A 160 -2.20 15.67 -5.35
C GLU A 160 -1.79 14.20 -5.07
N ASP A 161 -0.78 13.97 -4.23
CA ASP A 161 -0.41 12.62 -3.84
C ASP A 161 -1.44 11.99 -2.89
N ILE A 162 -1.62 10.67 -2.98
CA ILE A 162 -2.62 9.94 -2.20
C ILE A 162 -2.36 10.01 -0.69
N ASN A 163 -1.11 10.10 -0.23
CA ASN A 163 -0.77 10.17 1.19
C ASN A 163 -1.27 11.49 1.80
N THR A 164 -1.01 12.61 1.13
CA THR A 164 -1.51 13.93 1.54
C THR A 164 -3.03 13.95 1.59
N TYR A 165 -3.68 13.46 0.54
CA TYR A 165 -5.14 13.36 0.47
C TYR A 165 -5.72 12.53 1.62
N MET A 166 -5.23 11.30 1.82
CA MET A 166 -5.76 10.40 2.84
C MET A 166 -5.50 10.90 4.26
N ARG A 167 -4.34 11.50 4.53
CA ARG A 167 -4.06 12.14 5.83
C ARG A 167 -5.06 13.25 6.14
N ASN A 168 -5.37 14.09 5.18
CA ASN A 168 -6.24 15.26 5.38
C ASN A 168 -7.73 14.88 5.37
N LYS A 169 -8.14 13.94 4.51
CA LYS A 169 -9.55 13.60 4.31
C LYS A 169 -10.08 12.50 5.22
N LEU A 170 -9.22 11.59 5.67
CA LEU A 170 -9.67 10.43 6.44
C LEU A 170 -8.91 10.25 7.75
N TYR A 171 -7.58 10.14 7.72
CA TYR A 171 -6.85 9.67 8.89
C TYR A 171 -6.87 10.69 10.04
N ARG A 172 -6.50 11.94 9.79
CA ARG A 172 -6.52 13.01 10.81
C ARG A 172 -7.93 13.31 11.32
N PRO A 173 -8.98 13.43 10.49
CA PRO A 173 -10.34 13.60 10.97
C PRO A 173 -10.84 12.49 11.90
N LEU A 174 -10.33 11.26 11.72
CA LEU A 174 -10.58 10.11 12.60
C LEU A 174 -9.66 10.06 13.83
N GLY A 175 -8.83 11.08 14.06
CA GLY A 175 -7.89 11.14 15.19
C GLY A 175 -6.61 10.32 14.99
N ASN A 176 -6.44 9.65 13.82
CA ASN A 176 -5.27 8.82 13.53
C ASN A 176 -4.15 9.66 12.90
N ASN A 177 -3.29 10.25 13.75
CA ASN A 177 -2.22 11.15 13.32
C ASN A 177 -0.95 10.43 12.87
N THR A 178 -0.83 9.13 13.13
CA THR A 178 0.35 8.32 12.76
C THR A 178 0.14 7.54 11.47
N MET A 179 -1.11 7.37 11.04
CA MET A 179 -1.44 6.59 9.85
C MET A 179 -1.05 7.32 8.56
N GLY A 180 -0.45 6.56 7.63
CA GLY A 180 -0.07 7.05 6.29
C GLY A 180 1.18 6.36 5.77
N TRP A 181 1.56 6.76 4.57
CA TRP A 181 2.85 6.37 3.97
C TRP A 181 3.96 7.28 4.48
N LEU A 182 5.21 6.81 4.36
CA LEU A 182 6.40 7.57 4.73
C LEU A 182 6.26 8.15 6.15
N PRO A 183 6.31 7.31 7.18
CA PRO A 183 6.24 7.79 8.57
C PRO A 183 7.36 8.77 8.84
N ALA A 184 7.08 9.78 9.68
CA ALA A 184 8.08 10.77 10.05
C ALA A 184 9.22 10.12 10.88
N ASP A 185 10.43 10.64 10.76
CA ASP A 185 11.62 10.15 11.48
C ASP A 185 11.39 10.10 13.00
N SER A 186 10.61 11.02 13.55
CA SER A 186 10.23 11.05 14.97
C SER A 186 9.39 9.84 15.43
N LEU A 187 8.92 9.01 14.51
CA LEU A 187 8.13 7.81 14.81
C LEU A 187 8.95 6.51 14.70
N LEU A 188 10.19 6.56 14.19
CA LEU A 188 11.01 5.37 13.92
C LEU A 188 11.18 4.48 15.14
N ASP A 189 11.37 5.05 16.33
CA ASP A 189 11.50 4.31 17.59
C ASP A 189 10.23 3.53 18.00
N ARG A 190 9.12 3.76 17.31
CA ARG A 190 7.84 3.08 17.56
C ARG A 190 7.51 2.06 16.48
N ILE A 191 8.26 2.02 15.38
CA ILE A 191 7.97 1.16 14.24
C ILE A 191 8.60 -0.22 14.46
N ALA A 192 7.79 -1.27 14.29
CA ALA A 192 8.29 -2.64 14.26
C ALA A 192 9.08 -2.89 12.98
N PRO A 193 10.29 -3.48 13.05
CA PRO A 193 11.02 -3.93 11.89
C PRO A 193 10.21 -4.95 11.08
N THR A 194 10.32 -4.90 9.75
CA THR A 194 9.66 -5.87 8.87
C THR A 194 10.57 -7.03 8.46
N GLU A 195 11.83 -6.73 8.18
CA GLU A 195 12.84 -7.70 7.77
C GLU A 195 14.21 -7.24 8.26
N CYS A 196 15.03 -8.16 8.75
CA CYS A 196 16.41 -7.89 9.11
C CYS A 196 17.33 -8.87 8.37
N ILE A 197 18.35 -8.35 7.68
CA ILE A 197 19.38 -9.12 6.98
C ILE A 197 20.73 -8.64 7.53
N ASP A 198 21.54 -9.55 8.04
CA ASP A 198 22.87 -9.25 8.63
C ASP A 198 22.80 -8.09 9.65
N GLU A 199 21.80 -8.15 10.55
CA GLU A 199 21.51 -7.14 11.58
C GLU A 199 21.03 -5.77 11.06
N VAL A 200 20.94 -5.59 9.75
CA VAL A 200 20.35 -4.39 9.14
C VAL A 200 18.85 -4.59 8.95
N CYS A 201 18.07 -3.83 9.68
CA CYS A 201 16.61 -3.95 9.68
C CYS A 201 15.95 -2.87 8.83
N ILE A 202 14.86 -3.25 8.13
CA ILE A 202 13.98 -2.30 7.44
C ILE A 202 13.00 -1.75 8.49
N ILE A 203 13.14 -0.46 8.81
CA ILE A 203 12.32 0.26 9.78
C ILE A 203 11.84 1.56 9.13
N GLY A 204 10.52 1.78 9.09
CA GLY A 204 9.93 2.99 8.50
C GLY A 204 9.90 3.05 6.97
N ASP A 205 10.63 2.18 6.31
CA ASP A 205 10.52 1.94 4.86
C ASP A 205 9.54 0.80 4.57
N VAL A 206 8.75 0.97 3.50
CA VAL A 206 7.82 -0.08 3.08
C VAL A 206 8.57 -1.37 2.69
N HIS A 207 8.12 -2.51 3.23
CA HIS A 207 8.77 -3.79 2.97
C HIS A 207 8.70 -4.21 1.49
N ASP A 208 7.55 -4.00 0.81
CA ASP A 208 7.39 -4.36 -0.62
C ASP A 208 8.41 -3.62 -1.50
N PRO A 209 9.34 -4.34 -2.20
CA PRO A 209 10.39 -3.68 -2.98
C PRO A 209 9.85 -2.86 -4.16
N LEU A 210 8.72 -3.25 -4.76
CA LEU A 210 8.10 -2.49 -5.86
C LEU A 210 7.57 -1.15 -5.35
N ALA A 211 6.93 -1.15 -4.18
CA ALA A 211 6.48 0.06 -3.51
C ALA A 211 7.66 0.95 -3.08
N ARG A 212 8.70 0.35 -2.44
CA ARG A 212 9.86 1.08 -1.95
C ARG A 212 10.67 1.72 -3.06
N ILE A 213 11.08 0.94 -4.08
CA ILE A 213 12.03 1.37 -5.11
C ILE A 213 11.31 2.11 -6.25
N MET A 214 10.25 1.50 -6.81
CA MET A 214 9.63 1.99 -8.03
C MET A 214 8.51 3.00 -7.78
N MET A 215 7.85 2.93 -6.62
CA MET A 215 6.82 3.89 -6.21
C MET A 215 7.31 4.88 -5.15
N THR A 216 8.61 4.87 -4.83
CA THR A 216 9.26 5.82 -3.89
C THR A 216 8.60 5.89 -2.51
N GLY A 217 8.11 4.74 -2.02
CA GLY A 217 7.53 4.57 -0.68
C GLY A 217 6.02 4.85 -0.58
N VAL A 218 5.42 5.54 -1.55
CA VAL A 218 3.96 5.79 -1.57
C VAL A 218 3.31 4.94 -2.64
N SER A 219 2.62 3.87 -2.24
CA SER A 219 2.05 2.92 -3.19
C SER A 219 0.70 2.38 -2.75
N GLY A 220 -0.25 2.35 -3.69
CA GLY A 220 -1.59 1.84 -3.42
C GLY A 220 -1.63 0.36 -3.04
N ASN A 221 -0.57 -0.40 -3.30
CA ASN A 221 -0.51 -1.83 -2.97
C ASN A 221 0.07 -2.13 -1.59
N ALA A 222 0.87 -1.22 -1.00
CA ALA A 222 1.58 -1.42 0.28
C ALA A 222 2.09 -0.08 0.86
N GLY A 223 2.58 -0.10 2.09
CA GLY A 223 3.35 0.97 2.69
C GLY A 223 2.55 1.96 3.55
N VAL A 224 1.30 1.67 3.86
CA VAL A 224 0.61 2.38 4.95
C VAL A 224 1.12 1.85 6.28
N PHE A 225 1.55 2.75 7.14
CA PHE A 225 1.98 2.49 8.50
C PHE A 225 0.91 2.96 9.47
N ALA A 226 0.58 2.16 10.49
CA ALA A 226 -0.33 2.55 11.56
C ALA A 226 -0.15 1.69 12.82
N THR A 227 -0.76 2.10 13.91
CA THR A 227 -1.01 1.25 15.08
C THR A 227 -2.17 0.28 14.83
N ALA A 228 -2.37 -0.68 15.74
CA ALA A 228 -3.53 -1.56 15.72
C ALA A 228 -4.84 -0.82 16.03
#